data_0cd7b2c820fb9d32bdce86c5016b9dcc
#
_entry.id   0cd7b2c820fb9d32bdce86c5016b9dcc
#
_cell.length_a   1.000
_cell.length_b   1.000
_cell.length_c   1.000
_cell.angle_alpha   90.00
_cell.angle_beta   90.00
_cell.angle_gamma   90.00
#
_symmetry.space_group_name_H-M   'P 1'
#
loop_
_entity.id
_entity.type
_entity.pdbx_description
1 polymer ?
#
loop_
_entity_poly.entity_id
_entity_poly.type
_entity_poly.pdbx_seq_one_letter_code
_entity_poly.pdbx_strand_id
1 'polypeptide(L)'
;LLKVERWSPGEQTLLSATFQFSSAATDGETIMNEVSLLESLGQVSASETGQIFRDFLRGHVREMICEVMAAEVTALCGPKHDPSSSDHYRAGSSSGRVLYEGQREEVIRPRVRQKSSDGSSHEVELGSYRVAKDPQQLQAQIVQAIVSGVSSRNIEEIKPNSPGVKKSNVSRLWQEAGSKFIEQLRGKDLSSITWCALMLDGIRLSKDQTAVVALGIDSEGRKHVLDYALGSSENLGISRELMSRIVNRGFICDHRLFVVLDGSDALRGAVIEFFPDAVVQRCLVHKERNIKGKLSKRHWGELSRLFTRLRSVQGMEPAEEVFGELKSFLEPINAEAYRSLHEAGDDLLALHRLNVPNTLHRSLLSTNAIENSFLNTRRKLGRVTRFRAETDQASRWLSYALLEAEKGFRRISGHAAMPSLIAALARPAPLPT
;
A
#
# COMPACT_ATOMS: atom_id res chain seq x y z
N LEU A 1 5.51 -32.80 11.32
CA LEU A 1 5.54 -32.28 12.69
C LEU A 1 7.00 -31.99 13.06
N LEU A 2 7.43 -30.75 12.88
CA LEU A 2 8.75 -30.27 13.31
C LEU A 2 8.62 -29.72 14.73
N LYS A 3 9.28 -30.36 15.69
CA LYS A 3 9.54 -29.79 17.02
C LYS A 3 10.76 -28.87 16.91
N VAL A 4 10.60 -27.62 17.33
CA VAL A 4 11.70 -26.68 17.50
C VAL A 4 12.14 -26.75 18.95
N GLU A 5 13.34 -27.27 19.21
CA GLU A 5 14.02 -27.16 20.51
C GLU A 5 14.96 -25.96 20.53
N ARG A 6 14.98 -25.26 21.67
CA ARG A 6 15.78 -24.05 21.93
C ARG A 6 17.25 -24.39 22.05
N TRP A 7 18.07 -23.58 21.41
CA TRP A 7 19.54 -23.64 21.50
C TRP A 7 20.06 -22.88 22.72
N SER A 8 20.98 -23.54 23.44
CA SER A 8 21.88 -22.91 24.43
C SER A 8 23.30 -22.85 23.87
N PRO A 9 24.10 -21.80 24.09
CA PRO A 9 25.41 -21.66 23.50
C PRO A 9 26.46 -22.45 24.29
N GLY A 10 27.09 -23.42 23.63
CA GLY A 10 28.30 -24.06 24.10
C GLY A 10 28.33 -25.58 23.94
N GLU A 11 28.41 -26.04 22.68
CA GLU A 11 28.99 -27.33 22.33
C GLU A 11 29.10 -27.44 20.82
N GLN A 12 30.34 -27.37 20.30
CA GLN A 12 30.66 -27.72 18.92
C GLN A 12 30.68 -29.23 18.82
N THR A 13 29.61 -29.82 18.32
CA THR A 13 29.61 -31.23 17.89
C THR A 13 29.08 -31.28 16.47
N LEU A 14 29.95 -31.62 15.52
CA LEU A 14 29.64 -31.90 14.14
C LEU A 14 28.67 -33.08 14.05
N LEU A 15 27.40 -32.79 13.72
CA LEU A 15 26.43 -33.82 13.33
C LEU A 15 26.62 -34.15 11.84
N SER A 16 27.21 -35.30 11.57
CA SER A 16 27.21 -35.92 10.25
C SER A 16 25.81 -36.49 9.97
N ALA A 17 24.99 -35.77 9.21
CA ALA A 17 23.78 -36.32 8.62
C ALA A 17 24.13 -37.00 7.31
N THR A 18 24.28 -38.32 7.33
CA THR A 18 24.47 -39.14 6.13
C THR A 18 23.16 -39.30 5.39
N PHE A 19 22.95 -38.55 4.33
CA PHE A 19 21.90 -38.83 3.34
C PHE A 19 22.48 -39.75 2.28
N GLN A 20 22.00 -40.99 2.18
CA GLN A 20 22.30 -41.87 1.07
C GLN A 20 21.47 -41.49 -0.15
N PHE A 21 22.09 -40.87 -1.15
CA PHE A 21 21.52 -40.66 -2.46
C PHE A 21 22.00 -41.76 -3.42
N SER A 22 21.04 -42.39 -4.09
CA SER A 22 21.29 -43.35 -5.16
C SER A 22 21.68 -42.61 -6.44
N SER A 23 22.92 -42.69 -6.86
CA SER A 23 23.40 -42.09 -8.09
C SER A 23 23.00 -42.93 -9.31
N ALA A 24 22.11 -42.37 -10.15
CA ALA A 24 21.99 -42.79 -11.54
C ALA A 24 22.79 -41.79 -12.39
N ALA A 25 23.96 -42.17 -12.81
CA ALA A 25 24.83 -41.38 -13.68
C ALA A 25 24.22 -41.24 -15.08
N THR A 26 24.07 -40.00 -15.56
CA THR A 26 23.94 -39.67 -16.98
C THR A 26 25.07 -38.74 -17.39
N ASP A 27 25.64 -39.03 -18.56
CA ASP A 27 26.89 -38.48 -19.11
C ASP A 27 26.99 -36.95 -19.11
N GLY A 28 28.14 -36.44 -18.65
CA GLY A 28 28.81 -35.30 -19.28
C GLY A 28 28.95 -34.00 -18.50
N GLU A 29 28.34 -33.78 -17.33
CA GLU A 29 28.69 -32.65 -16.45
C GLU A 29 28.97 -33.16 -15.03
N THR A 30 30.20 -32.95 -14.57
CA THR A 30 30.65 -33.36 -13.23
C THR A 30 29.90 -32.52 -12.18
N ILE A 31 28.85 -33.08 -11.60
CA ILE A 31 28.22 -32.53 -10.40
C ILE A 31 29.26 -32.66 -9.27
N MET A 32 29.63 -31.53 -8.67
CA MET A 32 30.50 -31.57 -7.50
C MET A 32 29.82 -32.36 -6.38
N ASN A 33 30.39 -33.49 -5.99
CA ASN A 33 29.93 -34.21 -4.82
C ASN A 33 30.38 -33.50 -3.53
N GLU A 34 29.86 -33.90 -2.38
CA GLU A 34 30.21 -33.30 -1.08
C GLU A 34 31.72 -33.29 -0.80
N VAL A 35 32.43 -34.31 -1.18
CA VAL A 35 33.91 -34.42 -0.98
C VAL A 35 34.62 -33.38 -1.86
N SER A 36 34.22 -33.25 -3.12
CA SER A 36 34.77 -32.27 -4.06
C SER A 36 34.48 -30.84 -3.63
N LEU A 37 33.31 -30.60 -3.01
CA LEU A 37 32.95 -29.31 -2.45
C LEU A 37 33.84 -28.94 -1.26
N LEU A 38 34.04 -29.85 -0.30
CA LEU A 38 34.88 -29.63 0.88
C LEU A 38 36.36 -29.40 0.51
N GLU A 39 36.90 -30.15 -0.47
CA GLU A 39 38.24 -29.95 -1.00
C GLU A 39 38.41 -28.57 -1.68
N SER A 40 37.40 -28.14 -2.43
CA SER A 40 37.40 -26.82 -3.09
C SER A 40 37.30 -25.65 -2.11
N LEU A 41 36.52 -25.77 -1.03
CA LEU A 41 36.34 -24.74 -0.04
C LEU A 41 37.58 -24.49 0.83
N GLY A 42 38.46 -25.48 0.99
CA GLY A 42 39.68 -25.35 1.79
C GLY A 42 40.83 -24.60 1.12
N GLN A 43 40.73 -24.28 -0.18
CA GLN A 43 41.83 -23.74 -0.98
C GLN A 43 41.58 -22.37 -1.58
N VAL A 44 40.42 -21.76 -1.37
CA VAL A 44 39.99 -20.54 -2.05
C VAL A 44 39.68 -19.39 -1.10
N SER A 45 39.66 -18.16 -1.62
CA SER A 45 39.30 -16.97 -0.87
C SER A 45 37.80 -16.94 -0.46
N ALA A 46 37.44 -16.17 0.54
CA ALA A 46 36.05 -16.07 1.03
C ALA A 46 35.03 -15.66 -0.07
N SER A 47 35.46 -14.90 -1.09
CA SER A 47 34.60 -14.50 -2.21
C SER A 47 34.36 -15.66 -3.19
N GLU A 48 35.40 -16.48 -3.44
CA GLU A 48 35.30 -17.67 -4.27
C GLU A 48 34.52 -18.80 -3.60
N THR A 49 34.70 -18.96 -2.29
CA THR A 49 33.85 -19.86 -1.45
C THR A 49 32.35 -19.58 -1.65
N GLY A 50 31.95 -18.30 -1.64
CA GLY A 50 30.57 -17.92 -1.87
C GLY A 50 30.07 -18.25 -3.28
N GLN A 51 30.92 -18.22 -4.30
CA GLN A 51 30.54 -18.60 -5.67
C GLN A 51 30.39 -20.11 -5.79
N ILE A 52 31.37 -20.86 -5.32
CA ILE A 52 31.35 -22.35 -5.31
C ILE A 52 30.08 -22.86 -4.61
N PHE A 53 29.76 -22.30 -3.46
CA PHE A 53 28.56 -22.68 -2.71
C PHE A 53 27.25 -22.37 -3.49
N ARG A 54 27.15 -21.20 -4.15
CA ARG A 54 26.00 -20.90 -5.01
C ARG A 54 25.88 -21.85 -6.20
N ASP A 55 26.98 -22.20 -6.85
CA ASP A 55 26.97 -23.10 -8.01
C ASP A 55 26.60 -24.53 -7.58
N PHE A 56 27.07 -24.97 -6.42
CA PHE A 56 26.65 -26.22 -5.80
C PHE A 56 25.15 -26.25 -5.51
N LEU A 57 24.62 -25.22 -4.85
CA LEU A 57 23.18 -25.13 -4.57
C LEU A 57 22.35 -25.10 -5.85
N ARG A 58 22.81 -24.42 -6.91
CA ARG A 58 22.11 -24.39 -8.20
C ARG A 58 22.04 -25.79 -8.83
N GLY A 59 23.14 -26.53 -8.80
CA GLY A 59 23.18 -27.92 -9.27
C GLY A 59 22.09 -28.75 -8.58
N HIS A 60 22.06 -28.73 -7.27
CA HIS A 60 21.10 -29.51 -6.46
C HIS A 60 19.65 -29.08 -6.68
N VAL A 61 19.37 -27.77 -6.75
CA VAL A 61 18.00 -27.30 -7.05
C VAL A 61 17.55 -27.72 -8.45
N ARG A 62 18.45 -27.68 -9.44
CA ARG A 62 18.19 -28.21 -10.79
C ARG A 62 17.81 -29.69 -10.77
N GLU A 63 18.55 -30.49 -10.03
CA GLU A 63 18.26 -31.93 -9.84
C GLU A 63 16.90 -32.14 -9.16
N MET A 64 16.63 -31.46 -8.05
CA MET A 64 15.34 -31.52 -7.35
C MET A 64 14.15 -31.18 -8.28
N ILE A 65 14.31 -30.15 -9.11
CA ILE A 65 13.28 -29.80 -10.10
C ILE A 65 13.08 -30.93 -11.12
N CYS A 66 14.15 -31.54 -11.59
CA CYS A 66 14.09 -32.70 -12.50
C CYS A 66 13.43 -33.91 -11.84
N GLU A 67 13.72 -34.20 -10.58
CA GLU A 67 13.10 -35.27 -9.80
C GLU A 67 11.60 -35.04 -9.60
N VAL A 68 11.18 -33.80 -9.27
CA VAL A 68 9.76 -33.47 -9.13
C VAL A 68 9.03 -33.63 -10.46
N MET A 69 9.63 -33.20 -11.58
CA MET A 69 9.05 -33.44 -12.92
C MET A 69 8.96 -34.95 -13.23
N ALA A 70 9.96 -35.74 -12.88
CA ALA A 70 9.95 -37.19 -13.10
C ALA A 70 8.88 -37.87 -12.23
N ALA A 71 8.69 -37.44 -11.00
CA ALA A 71 7.63 -37.94 -10.12
C ALA A 71 6.23 -37.61 -10.67
N GLU A 72 6.01 -36.38 -11.17
CA GLU A 72 4.76 -35.99 -11.82
C GLU A 72 4.47 -36.86 -13.06
N VAL A 73 5.47 -37.08 -13.91
CA VAL A 73 5.33 -37.97 -15.07
C VAL A 73 4.97 -39.39 -14.65
N THR A 74 5.56 -39.88 -13.55
CA THR A 74 5.23 -41.19 -13.02
C THR A 74 3.80 -41.26 -12.46
N ALA A 75 3.34 -40.20 -11.84
CA ALA A 75 1.94 -40.08 -11.39
C ALA A 75 0.95 -40.07 -12.57
N LEU A 76 1.30 -39.43 -13.69
CA LEU A 76 0.44 -39.34 -14.87
C LEU A 76 0.45 -40.61 -15.73
N CYS A 77 1.61 -41.23 -15.94
CA CYS A 77 1.79 -42.30 -16.90
C CYS A 77 1.99 -43.69 -16.28
N GLY A 78 2.16 -43.80 -14.97
CA GLY A 78 2.64 -44.98 -14.27
C GLY A 78 4.18 -45.16 -14.30
N PRO A 79 4.76 -46.18 -13.71
CA PRO A 79 6.21 -46.48 -13.76
C PRO A 79 6.72 -46.61 -15.20
N LYS A 80 8.04 -46.39 -15.40
CA LYS A 80 8.64 -46.36 -16.76
C LYS A 80 8.44 -47.70 -17.53
N HIS A 81 8.45 -48.80 -16.83
CA HIS A 81 8.37 -50.15 -17.43
C HIS A 81 7.00 -50.81 -17.17
N ASP A 82 6.09 -50.16 -16.45
CA ASP A 82 4.73 -50.65 -16.15
C ASP A 82 3.76 -49.48 -16.24
N PRO A 83 3.43 -49.01 -17.45
CA PRO A 83 2.54 -47.88 -17.65
C PRO A 83 1.11 -48.27 -17.24
N SER A 84 0.59 -47.53 -16.28
CA SER A 84 -0.77 -47.78 -15.71
C SER A 84 -1.85 -46.85 -16.27
N SER A 85 -1.51 -45.83 -17.05
CA SER A 85 -2.46 -44.88 -17.64
C SER A 85 -2.92 -45.32 -19.02
N SER A 86 -4.22 -45.32 -19.29
CA SER A 86 -4.82 -45.51 -20.61
C SER A 86 -4.65 -44.30 -21.53
N ASP A 87 -4.63 -43.13 -20.93
CA ASP A 87 -4.80 -41.85 -21.64
C ASP A 87 -3.50 -41.06 -21.76
N HIS A 88 -2.58 -41.21 -20.78
CA HIS A 88 -1.34 -40.46 -20.77
C HIS A 88 -0.15 -41.40 -21.10
N TYR A 89 0.80 -40.89 -21.91
CA TYR A 89 2.00 -41.62 -22.23
C TYR A 89 3.22 -40.71 -22.33
N ARG A 90 4.39 -41.29 -22.03
CA ARG A 90 5.68 -40.61 -22.15
C ARG A 90 6.04 -40.37 -23.62
N ALA A 91 6.40 -39.12 -23.95
CA ALA A 91 6.71 -38.68 -25.30
C ALA A 91 8.18 -38.20 -25.45
N GLY A 92 9.09 -38.86 -24.73
CA GLY A 92 10.52 -38.50 -24.72
C GLY A 92 10.80 -37.30 -23.83
N SER A 93 11.84 -36.55 -24.15
CA SER A 93 12.27 -35.34 -23.43
C SER A 93 12.64 -34.23 -24.40
N SER A 94 12.70 -32.99 -23.91
CA SER A 94 13.18 -31.82 -24.64
C SER A 94 13.95 -30.88 -23.71
N SER A 95 14.82 -30.05 -24.26
CA SER A 95 15.43 -28.98 -23.48
C SER A 95 14.36 -27.98 -23.00
N GLY A 96 14.52 -27.54 -21.78
CA GLY A 96 13.67 -26.54 -21.16
C GLY A 96 14.50 -25.54 -20.36
N ARG A 97 13.87 -24.51 -19.84
CA ARG A 97 14.53 -23.52 -18.97
C ARG A 97 13.64 -23.25 -17.77
N VAL A 98 14.25 -23.27 -16.60
CA VAL A 98 13.61 -22.93 -15.32
C VAL A 98 14.23 -21.66 -14.75
N LEU A 99 13.61 -21.08 -13.73
CA LEU A 99 14.10 -19.88 -13.05
C LEU A 99 14.51 -20.23 -11.63
N TYR A 100 15.76 -19.99 -11.30
CA TYR A 100 16.25 -20.09 -9.94
C TYR A 100 17.05 -18.84 -9.56
N GLU A 101 16.76 -18.23 -8.43
CA GLU A 101 17.38 -16.96 -7.96
C GLU A 101 17.42 -15.85 -9.01
N GLY A 102 16.47 -15.83 -9.94
CA GLY A 102 16.40 -14.86 -11.02
C GLY A 102 17.32 -15.14 -12.20
N GLN A 103 17.95 -16.31 -12.26
CA GLN A 103 18.72 -16.77 -13.42
C GLN A 103 17.99 -17.90 -14.15
N ARG A 104 18.28 -18.04 -15.44
CA ARG A 104 17.77 -19.15 -16.26
C ARG A 104 18.72 -20.32 -16.18
N GLU A 105 18.20 -21.46 -15.74
CA GLU A 105 18.90 -22.72 -15.73
C GLU A 105 18.32 -23.62 -16.80
N GLU A 106 19.18 -24.30 -17.56
CA GLU A 106 18.76 -25.28 -18.54
C GLU A 106 18.48 -26.62 -17.86
N VAL A 107 17.37 -27.23 -18.22
CA VAL A 107 16.92 -28.53 -17.69
C VAL A 107 16.45 -29.41 -18.84
N ILE A 108 16.59 -30.74 -18.67
CA ILE A 108 15.96 -31.69 -19.57
C ILE A 108 14.56 -31.98 -19.06
N ARG A 109 13.56 -31.47 -19.77
CA ARG A 109 12.16 -31.59 -19.44
C ARG A 109 11.59 -32.87 -20.04
N PRO A 110 11.00 -33.78 -19.24
CA PRO A 110 10.26 -34.93 -19.77
C PRO A 110 8.97 -34.42 -20.41
N ARG A 111 8.48 -35.09 -21.44
CA ARG A 111 7.27 -34.78 -22.17
C ARG A 111 6.22 -35.86 -21.96
N VAL A 112 4.97 -35.40 -21.72
CA VAL A 112 3.80 -36.26 -21.62
C VAL A 112 2.81 -35.85 -22.68
N ARG A 113 2.15 -36.81 -23.32
CA ARG A 113 1.02 -36.57 -24.20
C ARG A 113 -0.22 -37.28 -23.70
N GLN A 114 -1.38 -36.68 -23.93
CA GLN A 114 -2.67 -37.25 -23.64
C GLN A 114 -3.38 -37.61 -24.94
N LYS A 115 -3.98 -38.82 -25.00
CA LYS A 115 -4.82 -39.26 -26.11
C LYS A 115 -6.21 -38.62 -25.95
N SER A 116 -6.73 -38.12 -27.04
CA SER A 116 -8.10 -37.61 -27.13
C SER A 116 -9.03 -38.71 -27.67
N SER A 117 -10.32 -38.62 -27.43
CA SER A 117 -11.34 -39.58 -27.89
C SER A 117 -11.45 -39.66 -29.43
N ASP A 118 -10.98 -38.65 -30.14
CA ASP A 118 -10.94 -38.59 -31.60
C ASP A 118 -9.71 -39.25 -32.25
N GLY A 119 -8.84 -39.86 -31.42
CA GLY A 119 -7.59 -40.47 -31.86
C GLY A 119 -6.40 -39.52 -32.00
N SER A 120 -6.61 -38.24 -31.80
CA SER A 120 -5.54 -37.24 -31.72
C SER A 120 -4.78 -37.32 -30.41
N SER A 121 -3.64 -36.65 -30.31
CA SER A 121 -2.95 -36.52 -29.03
C SER A 121 -2.33 -35.14 -28.88
N HIS A 122 -2.43 -34.55 -27.69
CA HIS A 122 -1.85 -33.26 -27.38
C HIS A 122 -0.80 -33.37 -26.26
N GLU A 123 0.13 -32.43 -26.22
CA GLU A 123 1.15 -32.37 -25.18
C GLU A 123 0.54 -31.79 -23.90
N VAL A 124 0.79 -32.47 -22.78
CA VAL A 124 0.38 -32.02 -21.44
C VAL A 124 1.51 -31.21 -20.84
N GLU A 125 1.26 -29.97 -20.45
CA GLU A 125 2.23 -29.18 -19.72
C GLU A 125 2.30 -29.65 -18.26
N LEU A 126 3.49 -30.08 -17.83
CA LEU A 126 3.72 -30.45 -16.44
C LEU A 126 3.54 -29.26 -15.50
N GLY A 127 2.77 -29.45 -14.43
CA GLY A 127 2.51 -28.43 -13.41
C GLY A 127 3.79 -27.99 -12.71
N SER A 128 4.68 -28.93 -12.39
CA SER A 128 6.00 -28.68 -11.81
C SER A 128 6.89 -27.81 -12.72
N TYR A 129 6.90 -28.10 -14.02
CA TYR A 129 7.64 -27.28 -14.99
C TYR A 129 7.06 -25.88 -15.13
N ARG A 130 5.73 -25.75 -15.15
CA ARG A 130 5.04 -24.45 -15.20
C ARG A 130 5.41 -23.59 -14.01
N VAL A 131 5.43 -24.16 -12.80
CA VAL A 131 5.83 -23.45 -11.58
C VAL A 131 7.30 -23.08 -11.61
N ALA A 132 8.19 -24.01 -12.02
CA ALA A 132 9.63 -23.79 -12.05
C ALA A 132 10.07 -22.74 -13.08
N LYS A 133 9.32 -22.54 -14.17
CA LYS A 133 9.60 -21.50 -15.16
C LYS A 133 8.94 -20.15 -14.87
N ASP A 134 8.07 -20.07 -13.84
CA ASP A 134 7.25 -18.88 -13.58
C ASP A 134 8.10 -17.71 -13.06
N PRO A 135 8.09 -16.57 -13.72
CA PRO A 135 8.84 -15.39 -13.30
C PRO A 135 8.20 -14.59 -12.17
N GLN A 136 7.06 -15.02 -11.59
CA GLN A 136 6.29 -14.21 -10.62
C GLN A 136 7.13 -13.77 -9.42
N GLN A 137 7.94 -14.65 -8.85
CA GLN A 137 8.83 -14.30 -7.74
C GLN A 137 9.85 -13.21 -8.14
N LEU A 138 10.48 -13.33 -9.31
CA LEU A 138 11.41 -12.34 -9.82
C LEU A 138 10.70 -11.02 -10.12
N GLN A 139 9.50 -11.07 -10.70
CA GLN A 139 8.69 -9.88 -10.98
C GLN A 139 8.31 -9.16 -9.69
N ALA A 140 7.89 -9.90 -8.65
CA ALA A 140 7.60 -9.34 -7.34
C ALA A 140 8.84 -8.66 -6.70
N GLN A 141 10.02 -9.28 -6.80
CA GLN A 141 11.28 -8.68 -6.32
C GLN A 141 11.65 -7.41 -7.10
N ILE A 142 11.43 -7.37 -8.41
CA ILE A 142 11.66 -6.16 -9.24
C ILE A 142 10.72 -5.03 -8.79
N VAL A 143 9.43 -5.31 -8.63
CA VAL A 143 8.45 -4.33 -8.14
C VAL A 143 8.84 -3.84 -6.75
N GLN A 144 9.21 -4.75 -5.84
CA GLN A 144 9.67 -4.39 -4.49
C GLN A 144 10.92 -3.50 -4.52
N ALA A 145 11.88 -3.77 -5.39
CA ALA A 145 13.06 -2.91 -5.55
C ALA A 145 12.68 -1.50 -6.02
N ILE A 146 11.75 -1.38 -6.98
CA ILE A 146 11.26 -0.07 -7.48
C ILE A 146 10.62 0.72 -6.34
N VAL A 147 9.71 0.12 -5.57
CA VAL A 147 9.01 0.81 -4.48
C VAL A 147 9.93 1.13 -3.30
N SER A 148 11.03 0.41 -3.16
CA SER A 148 12.12 0.71 -2.21
C SER A 148 13.05 1.82 -2.69
N GLY A 149 12.78 2.43 -3.86
CA GLY A 149 13.50 3.59 -4.38
C GLY A 149 14.62 3.27 -5.37
N VAL A 150 14.74 2.01 -5.82
CA VAL A 150 15.68 1.64 -6.89
C VAL A 150 15.17 2.17 -8.22
N SER A 151 16.02 2.86 -8.97
CA SER A 151 15.69 3.31 -10.33
C SER A 151 15.49 2.10 -11.24
N SER A 152 14.49 2.17 -12.13
CA SER A 152 14.28 1.13 -13.16
C SER A 152 15.48 0.92 -14.08
N ARG A 153 16.42 1.88 -14.12
CA ARG A 153 17.69 1.77 -14.87
C ARG A 153 18.73 0.96 -14.12
N ASN A 154 18.70 0.97 -12.79
CA ASN A 154 19.69 0.30 -11.93
C ASN A 154 19.25 -1.11 -11.52
N ILE A 155 18.07 -1.57 -11.93
CA ILE A 155 17.61 -2.94 -11.64
C ILE A 155 18.55 -3.98 -12.30
N GLU A 156 18.98 -3.73 -13.54
CA GLU A 156 19.89 -4.59 -14.26
C GLU A 156 21.28 -4.69 -13.59
N GLU A 157 21.75 -3.59 -12.98
CA GLU A 157 23.01 -3.58 -12.21
C GLU A 157 22.92 -4.39 -10.92
N ILE A 158 21.73 -4.36 -10.25
CA ILE A 158 21.51 -5.08 -9.00
C ILE A 158 21.29 -6.58 -9.25
N LYS A 159 20.66 -6.94 -10.37
CA LYS A 159 20.38 -8.33 -10.76
C LYS A 159 20.91 -8.59 -12.18
N PRO A 160 22.22 -8.59 -12.38
CA PRO A 160 22.81 -8.84 -13.70
C PRO A 160 22.41 -10.25 -14.21
N ASN A 161 22.25 -10.37 -15.51
CA ASN A 161 21.89 -11.62 -16.19
C ASN A 161 20.50 -12.20 -15.86
N SER A 162 19.71 -11.56 -14.99
CA SER A 162 18.35 -12.02 -14.73
C SER A 162 17.43 -11.73 -15.92
N PRO A 163 16.51 -12.63 -16.28
CA PRO A 163 15.55 -12.37 -17.36
C PRO A 163 14.59 -11.26 -16.98
N GLY A 164 14.31 -10.38 -17.93
CA GLY A 164 13.30 -9.34 -17.75
C GLY A 164 13.73 -8.10 -16.97
N VAL A 165 15.00 -7.96 -16.60
CA VAL A 165 15.53 -6.79 -15.87
C VAL A 165 15.80 -5.57 -16.75
N LYS A 166 15.69 -5.70 -18.08
CA LYS A 166 15.85 -4.56 -18.99
C LYS A 166 14.82 -3.47 -18.69
N LYS A 167 15.23 -2.21 -18.77
CA LYS A 167 14.43 -1.03 -18.42
C LYS A 167 12.99 -1.05 -18.98
N SER A 168 12.80 -1.47 -20.23
CA SER A 168 11.47 -1.53 -20.88
C SER A 168 10.55 -2.53 -20.18
N ASN A 169 11.05 -3.72 -19.87
CA ASN A 169 10.27 -4.73 -19.16
C ASN A 169 10.01 -4.36 -17.71
N VAL A 170 11.01 -3.82 -17.02
CA VAL A 170 10.86 -3.29 -15.65
C VAL A 170 9.79 -2.20 -15.61
N SER A 171 9.76 -1.30 -16.61
CA SER A 171 8.73 -0.27 -16.73
C SER A 171 7.34 -0.87 -16.94
N ARG A 172 7.21 -1.90 -17.78
CA ARG A 172 5.94 -2.60 -18.01
C ARG A 172 5.45 -3.32 -16.74
N LEU A 173 6.33 -4.03 -16.06
CA LEU A 173 6.01 -4.69 -14.79
C LEU A 173 5.51 -3.69 -13.72
N TRP A 174 6.16 -2.53 -13.65
CA TRP A 174 5.70 -1.46 -12.76
C TRP A 174 4.33 -0.90 -13.18
N GLN A 175 4.07 -0.75 -14.48
CA GLN A 175 2.76 -0.30 -14.96
C GLN A 175 1.65 -1.30 -14.59
N GLU A 176 1.88 -2.59 -14.80
CA GLU A 176 0.95 -3.67 -14.43
C GLU A 176 0.69 -3.72 -12.92
N ALA A 177 1.75 -3.70 -12.11
CA ALA A 177 1.62 -3.67 -10.66
C ALA A 177 0.92 -2.40 -10.15
N GLY A 178 1.25 -1.25 -10.74
CA GLY A 178 0.67 0.03 -10.39
C GLY A 178 -0.83 0.12 -10.73
N SER A 179 -1.27 -0.48 -11.85
CA SER A 179 -2.69 -0.57 -12.19
C SER A 179 -3.47 -1.39 -11.15
N LYS A 180 -2.89 -2.49 -10.66
CA LYS A 180 -3.51 -3.27 -9.57
C LYS A 180 -3.66 -2.47 -8.28
N PHE A 181 -2.74 -1.56 -7.95
CA PHE A 181 -2.90 -0.69 -6.79
C PHE A 181 -4.04 0.32 -6.97
N ILE A 182 -4.25 0.85 -8.18
CA ILE A 182 -5.40 1.70 -8.49
C ILE A 182 -6.70 0.90 -8.32
N GLU A 183 -6.77 -0.28 -8.90
CA GLU A 183 -7.93 -1.18 -8.80
C GLU A 183 -8.22 -1.56 -7.35
N GLN A 184 -7.20 -1.92 -6.58
CA GLN A 184 -7.33 -2.25 -5.15
C GLN A 184 -7.89 -1.09 -4.35
N LEU A 185 -7.42 0.15 -4.57
CA LEU A 185 -7.90 1.32 -3.85
C LEU A 185 -9.33 1.66 -4.25
N ARG A 186 -9.61 1.71 -5.56
CA ARG A 186 -10.92 2.09 -6.10
C ARG A 186 -11.97 0.99 -6.05
N GLY A 187 -11.56 -0.26 -5.90
CA GLY A 187 -12.44 -1.41 -5.75
C GLY A 187 -12.87 -1.72 -4.31
N LYS A 188 -12.42 -0.93 -3.31
CA LYS A 188 -12.85 -1.11 -1.92
C LYS A 188 -14.37 -0.92 -1.81
N ASP A 189 -15.06 -1.92 -1.25
CA ASP A 189 -16.43 -1.76 -0.80
C ASP A 189 -16.44 -0.92 0.49
N LEU A 190 -17.21 0.16 0.48
CA LEU A 190 -17.33 1.09 1.61
C LEU A 190 -18.65 0.92 2.36
N SER A 191 -19.56 0.07 1.89
CA SER A 191 -20.90 -0.12 2.44
C SER A 191 -20.93 -0.90 3.76
N SER A 192 -19.92 -1.73 4.01
CA SER A 192 -19.83 -2.58 5.20
C SER A 192 -19.30 -1.86 6.44
N ILE A 193 -18.92 -0.58 6.33
CA ILE A 193 -18.28 0.21 7.38
C ILE A 193 -19.24 1.30 7.87
N THR A 194 -19.38 1.42 9.18
CA THR A 194 -20.12 2.54 9.79
C THR A 194 -19.22 3.77 9.85
N TRP A 195 -19.47 4.72 8.95
CA TRP A 195 -18.69 5.94 8.81
C TRP A 195 -19.17 7.02 9.78
N CYS A 196 -18.25 7.78 10.35
CA CYS A 196 -18.56 8.88 11.28
C CYS A 196 -18.00 10.21 10.80
N ALA A 197 -16.78 10.21 10.27
CA ALA A 197 -16.17 11.44 9.81
C ALA A 197 -15.45 11.25 8.46
N LEU A 198 -15.34 12.36 7.74
CA LEU A 198 -14.59 12.49 6.48
C LEU A 198 -13.61 13.65 6.60
N MET A 199 -12.38 13.43 6.15
CA MET A 199 -11.40 14.49 5.97
C MET A 199 -11.04 14.59 4.50
N LEU A 200 -11.05 15.80 3.96
CA LEU A 200 -10.60 16.10 2.61
C LEU A 200 -9.48 17.12 2.69
N ASP A 201 -8.39 16.87 1.99
CA ASP A 201 -7.24 17.78 1.94
C ASP A 201 -6.41 17.53 0.70
N GLY A 202 -5.66 18.55 0.26
CA GLY A 202 -4.81 18.51 -0.91
C GLY A 202 -3.38 18.07 -0.62
N ILE A 203 -2.87 17.14 -1.39
CA ILE A 203 -1.44 16.81 -1.40
C ILE A 203 -0.80 17.24 -2.72
N ARG A 204 0.19 18.12 -2.66
CA ARG A 204 0.98 18.51 -3.83
C ARG A 204 1.97 17.40 -4.16
N LEU A 205 1.86 16.83 -5.36
CA LEU A 205 2.70 15.74 -5.86
C LEU A 205 3.89 16.28 -6.66
N SER A 206 3.64 17.31 -7.49
CA SER A 206 4.65 17.97 -8.30
C SER A 206 4.33 19.46 -8.46
N LYS A 207 5.10 20.17 -9.29
CA LYS A 207 4.81 21.59 -9.59
C LYS A 207 3.42 21.77 -10.22
N ASP A 208 3.00 20.83 -11.05
CA ASP A 208 1.83 20.96 -11.91
C ASP A 208 0.72 19.96 -11.53
N GLN A 209 0.90 19.17 -10.45
CA GLN A 209 -0.08 18.16 -10.03
C GLN A 209 -0.33 18.20 -8.53
N THR A 210 -1.59 18.30 -8.19
CA THR A 210 -2.14 18.18 -6.84
C THR A 210 -3.15 17.04 -6.81
N ALA A 211 -3.26 16.33 -5.71
CA ALA A 211 -4.32 15.37 -5.48
C ALA A 211 -5.16 15.81 -4.29
N VAL A 212 -6.48 15.80 -4.44
CA VAL A 212 -7.40 15.82 -3.31
C VAL A 212 -7.58 14.40 -2.82
N VAL A 213 -7.34 14.14 -1.55
CA VAL A 213 -7.44 12.81 -0.93
C VAL A 213 -8.59 12.81 0.05
N ALA A 214 -9.39 11.74 0.03
CA ALA A 214 -10.46 11.48 0.99
C ALA A 214 -10.02 10.43 2.01
N LEU A 215 -10.08 10.79 3.29
CA LEU A 215 -9.81 9.92 4.44
C LEU A 215 -11.08 9.76 5.25
N GLY A 216 -11.63 8.55 5.35
CA GLY A 216 -12.76 8.20 6.19
C GLY A 216 -12.31 7.81 7.60
N ILE A 217 -13.16 8.10 8.59
CA ILE A 217 -12.99 7.65 9.97
C ILE A 217 -14.24 6.85 10.33
N ASP A 218 -14.06 5.60 10.75
CA ASP A 218 -15.14 4.71 11.16
C ASP A 218 -15.58 4.93 12.60
N SER A 219 -16.63 4.22 13.02
CA SER A 219 -17.20 4.26 14.37
C SER A 219 -16.22 3.86 15.48
N GLU A 220 -15.13 3.16 15.15
CA GLU A 220 -14.08 2.76 16.08
C GLU A 220 -12.88 3.72 16.07
N GLY A 221 -12.95 4.80 15.29
CA GLY A 221 -11.88 5.76 15.12
C GLY A 221 -10.71 5.28 14.24
N ARG A 222 -10.89 4.20 13.46
CA ARG A 222 -9.91 3.76 12.46
C ARG A 222 -9.97 4.68 11.25
N LYS A 223 -8.82 4.90 10.65
CA LYS A 223 -8.66 5.73 9.46
C LYS A 223 -8.54 4.87 8.21
N HIS A 224 -9.27 5.24 7.17
CA HIS A 224 -9.30 4.52 5.90
C HIS A 224 -9.07 5.50 4.76
N VAL A 225 -8.14 5.19 3.87
CA VAL A 225 -8.01 5.90 2.60
C VAL A 225 -9.19 5.47 1.71
N LEU A 226 -10.05 6.42 1.36
CA LEU A 226 -11.23 6.14 0.55
C LEU A 226 -10.91 6.22 -0.95
N ASP A 227 -10.35 7.35 -1.38
CA ASP A 227 -9.99 7.62 -2.77
C ASP A 227 -9.18 8.92 -2.86
N TYR A 228 -8.77 9.27 -4.08
CA TYR A 228 -8.19 10.57 -4.43
C TYR A 228 -8.61 11.00 -5.82
N ALA A 229 -8.57 12.29 -6.08
CA ALA A 229 -8.73 12.87 -7.42
C ALA A 229 -7.50 13.73 -7.76
N LEU A 230 -6.99 13.57 -8.98
CA LEU A 230 -5.83 14.32 -9.48
C LEU A 230 -6.28 15.55 -10.25
N GLY A 231 -5.57 16.65 -10.06
CA GLY A 231 -5.78 17.89 -10.81
C GLY A 231 -4.57 18.81 -10.78
N SER A 232 -4.65 19.92 -11.51
CA SER A 232 -3.67 21.00 -11.42
C SER A 232 -3.86 21.86 -10.16
N SER A 233 -5.09 21.91 -9.66
CA SER A 233 -5.49 22.60 -8.45
C SER A 233 -6.74 21.95 -7.85
N GLU A 234 -7.04 22.27 -6.59
CA GLU A 234 -8.30 21.92 -5.97
C GLU A 234 -9.43 22.75 -6.61
N ASN A 235 -10.38 22.07 -7.23
CA ASN A 235 -11.56 22.72 -7.80
C ASN A 235 -12.81 21.86 -7.59
N LEU A 236 -13.98 22.48 -7.76
CA LEU A 236 -15.27 21.86 -7.49
C LEU A 236 -15.52 20.61 -8.33
N GLY A 237 -15.10 20.60 -9.62
CA GLY A 237 -15.30 19.46 -10.51
C GLY A 237 -14.57 18.21 -10.05
N ILE A 238 -13.29 18.35 -9.70
CA ILE A 238 -12.46 17.26 -9.15
C ILE A 238 -13.01 16.76 -7.82
N SER A 239 -13.46 17.68 -6.96
CA SER A 239 -14.02 17.34 -5.66
C SER A 239 -15.35 16.59 -5.78
N ARG A 240 -16.21 16.99 -6.72
CA ARG A 240 -17.46 16.28 -7.06
C ARG A 240 -17.20 14.88 -7.59
N GLU A 241 -16.25 14.73 -8.51
CA GLU A 241 -15.86 13.42 -9.04
C GLU A 241 -15.39 12.49 -7.92
N LEU A 242 -14.56 12.99 -7.00
CA LEU A 242 -14.11 12.25 -5.84
C LEU A 242 -15.28 11.81 -4.95
N MET A 243 -16.17 12.73 -4.59
CA MET A 243 -17.34 12.46 -3.76
C MET A 243 -18.29 11.45 -4.43
N SER A 244 -18.57 11.62 -5.72
CA SER A 244 -19.39 10.67 -6.49
C SER A 244 -18.81 9.26 -6.45
N ARG A 245 -17.51 9.11 -6.65
CA ARG A 245 -16.87 7.78 -6.62
C ARG A 245 -16.93 7.10 -5.26
N ILE A 246 -16.76 7.84 -4.15
CA ILE A 246 -16.83 7.23 -2.81
C ILE A 246 -18.28 6.89 -2.42
N VAL A 247 -19.25 7.74 -2.76
CA VAL A 247 -20.66 7.48 -2.49
C VAL A 247 -21.16 6.28 -3.30
N ASN A 248 -20.82 6.17 -4.57
CA ASN A 248 -21.17 5.03 -5.42
C ASN A 248 -20.59 3.70 -4.93
N ARG A 249 -19.56 3.72 -4.08
CA ARG A 249 -18.99 2.52 -3.42
C ARG A 249 -19.57 2.25 -2.04
N GLY A 250 -20.65 2.96 -1.67
CA GLY A 250 -21.36 2.73 -0.42
C GLY A 250 -20.88 3.55 0.77
N PHE A 251 -20.17 4.69 0.53
CA PHE A 251 -19.86 5.63 1.61
C PHE A 251 -21.14 6.41 1.98
N ILE A 252 -21.88 5.88 2.95
CA ILE A 252 -23.13 6.42 3.46
C ILE A 252 -23.09 6.47 4.99
N CYS A 253 -23.89 7.36 5.58
CA CYS A 253 -24.03 7.48 7.04
C CYS A 253 -25.50 7.51 7.43
N ASP A 254 -25.88 6.73 8.46
CA ASP A 254 -27.23 6.74 9.04
C ASP A 254 -27.48 8.00 9.88
N HIS A 255 -26.43 8.64 10.35
CA HIS A 255 -26.44 9.93 11.06
C HIS A 255 -25.82 11.03 10.17
N ARG A 256 -25.78 12.28 10.66
CA ARG A 256 -25.07 13.37 9.95
C ARG A 256 -23.57 13.07 9.87
N LEU A 257 -22.98 13.31 8.70
CA LEU A 257 -21.55 13.13 8.51
C LEU A 257 -20.78 14.30 9.15
N PHE A 258 -19.77 13.99 9.98
CA PHE A 258 -18.84 15.02 10.46
C PHE A 258 -17.70 15.18 9.45
N VAL A 259 -17.47 16.41 8.97
CA VAL A 259 -16.46 16.64 7.91
C VAL A 259 -15.45 17.68 8.36
N VAL A 260 -14.17 17.39 8.20
CA VAL A 260 -13.08 18.34 8.52
C VAL A 260 -12.39 18.78 7.23
N LEU A 261 -12.38 20.10 6.98
CA LEU A 261 -11.83 20.74 5.77
C LEU A 261 -10.82 21.82 6.13
N ASP A 262 -9.90 22.12 5.20
CA ASP A 262 -8.94 23.20 5.32
C ASP A 262 -9.55 24.61 5.13
N GLY A 263 -10.72 24.70 4.52
CA GLY A 263 -11.45 25.92 4.23
C GLY A 263 -11.57 26.22 2.73
N SER A 264 -11.36 25.22 1.89
CA SER A 264 -11.65 25.30 0.45
C SER A 264 -13.16 25.28 0.20
N ASP A 265 -13.71 26.33 -0.45
CA ASP A 265 -15.12 26.40 -0.83
C ASP A 265 -15.49 25.31 -1.84
N ALA A 266 -14.53 24.89 -2.67
CA ALA A 266 -14.72 23.81 -3.63
C ALA A 266 -14.95 22.46 -2.92
N LEU A 267 -14.16 22.16 -1.88
CA LEU A 267 -14.34 20.93 -1.07
C LEU A 267 -15.65 20.99 -0.30
N ARG A 268 -15.95 22.14 0.33
CA ARG A 268 -17.20 22.35 1.08
C ARG A 268 -18.43 22.18 0.17
N GLY A 269 -18.42 22.82 -0.99
CA GLY A 269 -19.50 22.73 -1.96
C GLY A 269 -19.76 21.30 -2.42
N ALA A 270 -18.71 20.55 -2.73
CA ALA A 270 -18.83 19.15 -3.11
C ALA A 270 -19.40 18.29 -1.96
N VAL A 271 -18.94 18.49 -0.72
CA VAL A 271 -19.47 17.75 0.44
C VAL A 271 -20.95 18.00 0.65
N ILE A 272 -21.39 19.27 0.66
CA ILE A 272 -22.80 19.64 0.92
C ILE A 272 -23.72 19.15 -0.20
N GLU A 273 -23.24 19.03 -1.44
CA GLU A 273 -24.01 18.48 -2.55
C GLU A 273 -24.39 17.00 -2.31
N PHE A 274 -23.48 16.18 -1.76
CA PHE A 274 -23.73 14.77 -1.47
C PHE A 274 -24.26 14.51 -0.05
N PHE A 275 -23.92 15.36 0.90
CA PHE A 275 -24.33 15.28 2.32
C PHE A 275 -24.85 16.64 2.79
N PRO A 276 -26.10 17.01 2.45
CA PRO A 276 -26.64 18.34 2.74
C PRO A 276 -26.72 18.67 4.24
N ASP A 277 -26.84 17.64 5.09
CA ASP A 277 -26.92 17.77 6.55
C ASP A 277 -25.55 17.58 7.26
N ALA A 278 -24.46 17.52 6.51
CA ALA A 278 -23.12 17.35 7.08
C ALA A 278 -22.76 18.48 8.06
N VAL A 279 -22.12 18.11 9.16
CA VAL A 279 -21.54 19.04 10.11
C VAL A 279 -20.11 19.34 9.69
N VAL A 280 -19.89 20.52 9.12
CA VAL A 280 -18.57 20.91 8.60
C VAL A 280 -17.77 21.61 9.67
N GLN A 281 -16.59 21.09 9.99
CA GLN A 281 -15.59 21.69 10.85
C GLN A 281 -14.45 22.25 10.01
N ARG A 282 -14.20 23.51 10.11
CA ARG A 282 -13.03 24.14 9.48
C ARG A 282 -11.78 23.91 10.31
N CYS A 283 -10.68 23.52 9.69
CA CYS A 283 -9.42 23.21 10.35
C CYS A 283 -8.85 24.42 11.11
N LEU A 284 -8.77 24.33 12.44
CA LEU A 284 -8.22 25.40 13.29
C LEU A 284 -6.71 25.65 13.00
N VAL A 285 -5.96 24.62 12.64
CA VAL A 285 -4.51 24.76 12.35
C VAL A 285 -4.30 25.52 11.05
N HIS A 286 -5.04 25.20 10.00
CA HIS A 286 -4.99 25.94 8.74
C HIS A 286 -5.45 27.39 8.92
N LYS A 287 -6.53 27.64 9.66
CA LYS A 287 -7.04 28.99 9.93
C LYS A 287 -6.01 29.81 10.73
N GLU A 288 -5.40 29.24 11.76
CA GLU A 288 -4.32 29.92 12.52
C GLU A 288 -3.15 30.26 11.61
N ARG A 289 -2.73 29.34 10.74
CA ARG A 289 -1.63 29.57 9.78
C ARG A 289 -1.97 30.71 8.80
N ASN A 290 -3.19 30.72 8.27
CA ASN A 290 -3.65 31.74 7.34
C ASN A 290 -3.68 33.14 8.00
N ILE A 291 -4.13 33.23 9.25
CA ILE A 291 -4.15 34.48 10.01
C ILE A 291 -2.72 34.92 10.34
N LYS A 292 -1.84 34.00 10.76
CA LYS A 292 -0.39 34.32 10.97
C LYS A 292 0.27 34.93 9.74
N GLY A 293 -0.07 34.44 8.55
CA GLY A 293 0.44 34.99 7.30
C GLY A 293 0.06 36.47 7.03
N LYS A 294 -0.98 36.96 7.70
CA LYS A 294 -1.47 38.35 7.61
C LYS A 294 -0.96 39.23 8.76
N LEU A 295 -0.28 38.66 9.76
CA LEU A 295 0.18 39.36 10.95
C LEU A 295 1.69 39.45 11.00
N SER A 296 2.20 40.51 11.61
CA SER A 296 3.62 40.62 11.98
C SER A 296 3.94 39.59 13.09
N LYS A 297 5.20 39.10 13.08
CA LYS A 297 5.64 38.00 14.00
C LYS A 297 5.45 38.33 15.48
N ARG A 298 5.46 39.63 15.86
CA ARG A 298 5.22 40.06 17.26
C ARG A 298 3.86 39.63 17.81
N HIS A 299 2.85 39.44 16.95
CA HIS A 299 1.49 39.04 17.32
C HIS A 299 1.25 37.54 17.31
N TRP A 300 2.21 36.75 16.81
CA TRP A 300 2.04 35.29 16.65
C TRP A 300 1.89 34.54 17.97
N GLY A 301 2.60 35.02 19.02
CA GLY A 301 2.57 34.38 20.34
C GLY A 301 1.15 34.42 20.93
N GLU A 302 0.54 35.61 20.94
CA GLU A 302 -0.80 35.80 21.48
C GLU A 302 -1.85 35.08 20.63
N LEU A 303 -1.77 35.18 19.30
CA LEU A 303 -2.65 34.42 18.41
C LEU A 303 -2.60 32.91 18.71
N SER A 304 -1.40 32.35 18.82
CA SER A 304 -1.23 30.91 19.11
C SER A 304 -1.76 30.53 20.49
N ARG A 305 -1.64 31.40 21.49
CA ARG A 305 -2.19 31.21 22.83
C ARG A 305 -3.71 31.10 22.76
N LEU A 306 -4.37 32.01 22.06
CA LEU A 306 -5.81 32.01 21.88
C LEU A 306 -6.33 30.79 21.10
N PHE A 307 -5.67 30.41 19.99
CA PHE A 307 -6.01 29.18 19.26
C PHE A 307 -5.75 27.93 20.08
N THR A 308 -4.75 27.90 20.96
CA THR A 308 -4.50 26.78 21.87
C THR A 308 -5.62 26.66 22.89
N ARG A 309 -6.08 27.77 23.46
CA ARG A 309 -7.26 27.78 24.35
C ARG A 309 -8.50 27.27 23.61
N LEU A 310 -8.78 27.78 22.41
CA LEU A 310 -9.92 27.35 21.60
C LEU A 310 -9.90 25.83 21.37
N ARG A 311 -8.74 25.21 21.16
CA ARG A 311 -8.62 23.74 21.02
C ARG A 311 -8.86 22.99 22.33
N SER A 312 -8.67 23.61 23.48
CA SER A 312 -8.72 22.94 24.79
C SER A 312 -10.08 23.06 25.50
N VAL A 313 -10.86 24.11 25.20
CA VAL A 313 -12.16 24.31 25.82
C VAL A 313 -13.21 23.31 25.31
N GLN A 314 -14.12 22.90 26.16
CA GLN A 314 -15.22 22.00 25.82
C GLN A 314 -16.55 22.75 25.89
N GLY A 315 -17.44 22.46 24.93
CA GLY A 315 -18.75 23.07 24.81
C GLY A 315 -18.75 24.41 24.06
N MET A 316 -19.95 24.91 23.75
CA MET A 316 -20.12 26.07 22.87
C MET A 316 -19.79 27.37 23.59
N GLU A 317 -20.33 27.58 24.79
CA GLU A 317 -20.18 28.83 25.51
C GLU A 317 -18.73 29.24 25.79
N PRO A 318 -17.84 28.35 26.33
CA PRO A 318 -16.42 28.69 26.47
C PRO A 318 -15.69 28.88 25.13
N ALA A 319 -16.14 28.20 24.06
CA ALA A 319 -15.56 28.37 22.74
C ALA A 319 -15.94 29.72 22.11
N GLU A 320 -17.16 30.18 22.29
CA GLU A 320 -17.61 31.49 21.86
C GLU A 320 -16.88 32.61 22.60
N GLU A 321 -16.63 32.46 23.90
CA GLU A 321 -15.85 33.43 24.69
C GLU A 321 -14.42 33.58 24.07
N VAL A 322 -13.70 32.48 23.87
CA VAL A 322 -12.37 32.52 23.28
C VAL A 322 -12.39 33.04 21.82
N PHE A 323 -13.44 32.74 21.09
CA PHE A 323 -13.64 33.26 19.73
C PHE A 323 -13.89 34.75 19.71
N GLY A 324 -14.64 35.29 20.71
CA GLY A 324 -14.80 36.70 20.97
C GLY A 324 -13.48 37.41 21.30
N GLU A 325 -12.64 36.79 22.16
CA GLU A 325 -11.30 37.31 22.44
C GLU A 325 -10.42 37.34 21.16
N LEU A 326 -10.47 36.30 20.30
CA LEU A 326 -9.79 36.30 19.02
C LEU A 326 -10.22 37.45 18.11
N LYS A 327 -11.53 37.74 18.03
CA LYS A 327 -12.08 38.88 17.27
C LYS A 327 -11.53 40.20 17.82
N SER A 328 -11.68 40.42 19.13
CA SER A 328 -11.22 41.64 19.81
C SER A 328 -9.72 41.86 19.69
N PHE A 329 -8.92 40.78 19.69
CA PHE A 329 -7.49 40.84 19.47
C PHE A 329 -7.11 41.24 18.03
N LEU A 330 -7.81 40.70 17.02
CA LEU A 330 -7.48 40.94 15.62
C LEU A 330 -7.99 42.26 15.06
N GLU A 331 -9.15 42.73 15.55
CA GLU A 331 -9.85 43.92 15.04
C GLU A 331 -8.95 45.16 14.97
N PRO A 332 -8.23 45.55 16.04
CA PRO A 332 -7.35 46.73 16.02
C PRO A 332 -6.02 46.52 15.29
N ILE A 333 -5.64 45.27 14.99
CA ILE A 333 -4.32 44.93 14.45
C ILE A 333 -4.34 44.83 12.93
N ASN A 334 -5.30 44.09 12.36
CA ASN A 334 -5.34 43.84 10.91
C ASN A 334 -6.73 43.43 10.42
N ALA A 335 -7.34 44.29 9.63
CA ALA A 335 -8.69 44.09 9.09
C ALA A 335 -8.83 42.83 8.20
N GLU A 336 -7.77 42.43 7.49
CA GLU A 336 -7.83 41.21 6.68
C GLU A 336 -7.77 39.94 7.54
N ALA A 337 -6.95 39.95 8.60
CA ALA A 337 -6.90 38.90 9.58
C ALA A 337 -8.24 38.73 10.30
N TYR A 338 -8.86 39.84 10.70
CA TYR A 338 -10.20 39.88 11.30
C TYR A 338 -11.25 39.30 10.33
N ARG A 339 -11.29 39.79 9.08
CA ARG A 339 -12.22 39.27 8.06
C ARG A 339 -12.03 37.78 7.79
N SER A 340 -10.76 37.31 7.75
CA SER A 340 -10.47 35.89 7.59
C SER A 340 -10.96 35.04 8.74
N LEU A 341 -10.91 35.54 9.99
CA LEU A 341 -11.48 34.82 11.12
C LEU A 341 -13.04 34.84 11.04
N HIS A 342 -13.63 36.00 10.74
CA HIS A 342 -15.09 36.17 10.65
C HIS A 342 -15.70 35.30 9.53
N GLU A 343 -15.08 35.25 8.38
CA GLU A 343 -15.52 34.42 7.24
C GLU A 343 -15.58 32.92 7.59
N ALA A 344 -14.68 32.45 8.43
CA ALA A 344 -14.71 31.06 8.88
C ALA A 344 -15.82 30.76 9.88
N GLY A 345 -16.28 31.81 10.62
CA GLY A 345 -17.48 31.83 11.42
C GLY A 345 -17.73 30.59 12.27
N ASP A 346 -18.95 30.13 12.21
CA ASP A 346 -19.46 28.99 12.97
C ASP A 346 -18.83 27.67 12.62
N ASP A 347 -18.28 27.52 11.42
CA ASP A 347 -17.60 26.29 10.99
C ASP A 347 -16.31 26.01 11.81
N LEU A 348 -15.73 27.04 12.46
CA LEU A 348 -14.61 26.86 13.39
C LEU A 348 -15.02 26.23 14.73
N LEU A 349 -16.30 26.40 15.10
CA LEU A 349 -16.84 25.96 16.38
C LEU A 349 -17.77 24.75 16.27
N ALA A 350 -17.85 24.13 15.08
CA ALA A 350 -18.80 23.05 14.81
C ALA A 350 -18.64 21.84 15.77
N LEU A 351 -17.41 21.43 16.10
CA LEU A 351 -17.19 20.36 17.05
C LEU A 351 -17.55 20.78 18.49
N HIS A 352 -17.32 22.05 18.88
CA HIS A 352 -17.69 22.56 20.20
C HIS A 352 -19.20 22.59 20.36
N ARG A 353 -19.96 22.93 19.29
CA ARG A 353 -21.42 22.87 19.26
C ARG A 353 -21.99 21.47 19.50
N LEU A 354 -21.27 20.42 19.07
CA LEU A 354 -21.67 19.03 19.35
C LEU A 354 -21.43 18.63 20.82
N ASN A 355 -20.74 19.45 21.61
CA ASN A 355 -20.42 19.21 23.01
C ASN A 355 -19.85 17.83 23.33
N VAL A 356 -18.98 17.34 22.42
CA VAL A 356 -18.30 16.05 22.58
C VAL A 356 -17.09 16.17 23.51
N PRO A 357 -16.61 15.06 24.10
CA PRO A 357 -15.41 15.08 24.96
C PRO A 357 -14.20 15.68 24.24
N ASN A 358 -13.45 16.54 24.95
CA ASN A 358 -12.26 17.23 24.40
C ASN A 358 -11.13 16.29 23.98
N THR A 359 -11.17 15.03 24.38
CA THR A 359 -10.25 13.99 23.88
C THR A 359 -10.31 13.82 22.36
N LEU A 360 -11.45 14.12 21.72
CA LEU A 360 -11.62 14.13 20.27
C LEU A 360 -11.05 15.38 19.59
N HIS A 361 -10.90 16.50 20.32
CA HIS A 361 -10.49 17.79 19.77
C HIS A 361 -9.15 17.71 19.05
N ARG A 362 -8.20 16.96 19.61
CA ARG A 362 -6.87 16.77 19.01
C ARG A 362 -6.94 16.20 17.59
N SER A 363 -7.93 15.37 17.32
CA SER A 363 -8.05 14.64 16.04
C SER A 363 -9.07 15.29 15.09
N LEU A 364 -10.10 15.96 15.59
CA LEU A 364 -11.23 16.40 14.78
C LEU A 364 -11.35 17.93 14.62
N LEU A 365 -10.60 18.75 15.39
CA LEU A 365 -10.52 20.20 15.17
C LEU A 365 -9.51 20.60 14.07
N SER A 366 -8.84 19.62 13.46
CA SER A 366 -7.83 19.86 12.43
C SER A 366 -7.73 18.72 11.44
N THR A 367 -7.13 19.01 10.29
CA THR A 367 -6.77 18.02 9.26
C THR A 367 -5.46 17.28 9.59
N ASN A 368 -4.92 17.39 10.80
CA ASN A 368 -3.65 16.73 11.18
C ASN A 368 -3.64 15.23 10.94
N ALA A 369 -4.78 14.56 11.05
CA ALA A 369 -4.87 13.12 10.81
C ALA A 369 -4.59 12.75 9.34
N ILE A 370 -5.10 13.54 8.39
CA ILE A 370 -4.82 13.36 6.96
C ILE A 370 -3.44 13.92 6.58
N GLU A 371 -2.99 15.04 7.17
CA GLU A 371 -1.64 15.57 6.95
C GLU A 371 -0.55 14.57 7.37
N ASN A 372 -0.71 13.88 8.50
CA ASN A 372 0.18 12.80 8.93
C ASN A 372 0.17 11.63 7.94
N SER A 373 -0.98 11.34 7.34
CA SER A 373 -1.08 10.35 6.26
C SER A 373 -0.29 10.80 5.04
N PHE A 374 -0.32 12.08 4.70
CA PHE A 374 0.49 12.67 3.61
C PHE A 374 1.99 12.59 3.85
N LEU A 375 2.46 12.78 5.09
CA LEU A 375 3.87 12.58 5.42
C LEU A 375 4.31 11.15 5.13
N ASN A 376 3.51 10.17 5.54
CA ASN A 376 3.78 8.76 5.27
C ASN A 376 3.69 8.45 3.76
N THR A 377 2.70 9.00 3.07
CA THR A 377 2.55 8.89 1.61
C THR A 377 3.77 9.46 0.88
N ARG A 378 4.25 10.65 1.25
CA ARG A 378 5.47 11.25 0.67
C ARG A 378 6.72 10.41 0.92
N ARG A 379 6.85 9.79 2.10
CA ARG A 379 7.96 8.84 2.39
C ARG A 379 7.91 7.63 1.46
N LYS A 380 6.71 7.11 1.16
CA LYS A 380 6.51 5.98 0.24
C LYS A 380 6.69 6.36 -1.23
N LEU A 381 6.36 7.59 -1.62
CA LEU A 381 6.69 8.13 -2.96
C LEU A 381 8.20 8.27 -3.16
N GLY A 382 8.96 8.50 -2.08
CA GLY A 382 10.41 8.55 -2.10
C GLY A 382 10.97 9.61 -3.05
N ARG A 383 11.74 9.18 -4.06
CA ARG A 383 12.38 10.07 -5.05
C ARG A 383 11.47 10.48 -6.21
N VAL A 384 10.25 9.94 -6.27
CA VAL A 384 9.34 10.21 -7.39
C VAL A 384 8.69 11.56 -7.19
N THR A 385 9.21 12.59 -7.88
CA THR A 385 8.76 13.98 -7.78
C THR A 385 8.30 14.55 -9.12
N ARG A 386 8.45 13.79 -10.21
CA ARG A 386 8.05 14.18 -11.56
C ARG A 386 7.11 13.13 -12.13
N PHE A 387 5.95 13.58 -12.56
CA PHE A 387 4.93 12.74 -13.16
C PHE A 387 4.60 13.25 -14.54
N ARG A 388 4.37 12.35 -15.49
CA ARG A 388 3.86 12.70 -16.82
C ARG A 388 2.35 12.86 -16.71
N ALA A 389 1.86 14.08 -16.98
CA ALA A 389 0.43 14.42 -16.85
C ALA A 389 -0.47 13.56 -17.75
N GLU A 390 0.03 13.14 -18.91
CA GLU A 390 -0.70 12.37 -19.93
C GLU A 390 -0.77 10.86 -19.63
N THR A 391 -0.25 10.42 -18.48
CA THR A 391 -0.18 9.00 -18.12
C THR A 391 -0.69 8.77 -16.71
N ASP A 392 -1.11 7.54 -16.41
CA ASP A 392 -1.50 7.13 -15.03
C ASP A 392 -0.33 7.00 -14.07
N GLN A 393 0.84 7.57 -14.38
CA GLN A 393 2.02 7.45 -13.54
C GLN A 393 1.78 8.00 -12.12
N ALA A 394 1.16 9.18 -12.02
CA ALA A 394 0.82 9.77 -10.72
C ALA A 394 -0.18 8.90 -9.96
N SER A 395 -1.22 8.42 -10.64
CA SER A 395 -2.22 7.52 -10.04
C SER A 395 -1.61 6.24 -9.50
N ARG A 396 -0.75 5.57 -10.28
CA ARG A 396 -0.09 4.33 -9.84
C ARG A 396 0.76 4.53 -8.59
N TRP A 397 1.59 5.57 -8.58
CA TRP A 397 2.45 5.88 -7.46
C TRP A 397 1.68 6.33 -6.22
N LEU A 398 0.66 7.18 -6.42
CA LEU A 398 -0.15 7.68 -5.32
C LEU A 398 -1.00 6.56 -4.69
N SER A 399 -1.63 5.70 -5.50
CA SER A 399 -2.38 4.54 -5.00
C SER A 399 -1.49 3.61 -4.19
N TYR A 400 -0.30 3.25 -4.70
CA TYR A 400 0.67 2.47 -3.94
C TYR A 400 1.02 3.13 -2.62
N ALA A 401 1.40 4.41 -2.65
CA ALA A 401 1.87 5.13 -1.47
C ALA A 401 0.77 5.30 -0.40
N LEU A 402 -0.47 5.54 -0.82
CA LEU A 402 -1.64 5.63 0.07
C LEU A 402 -1.97 4.28 0.72
N LEU A 403 -2.02 3.20 -0.07
CA LEU A 403 -2.28 1.85 0.44
C LEU A 403 -1.20 1.40 1.43
N GLU A 404 0.07 1.69 1.14
CA GLU A 404 1.19 1.36 2.05
C GLU A 404 1.19 2.23 3.31
N ALA A 405 0.82 3.50 3.19
CA ALA A 405 0.70 4.38 4.35
C ALA A 405 -0.44 3.95 5.28
N GLU A 406 -1.57 3.51 4.70
CA GLU A 406 -2.75 3.05 5.43
C GLU A 406 -2.46 1.86 6.36
N LYS A 407 -1.58 0.93 5.95
CA LYS A 407 -1.16 -0.21 6.79
C LYS A 407 -0.59 0.20 8.15
N GLY A 408 0.00 1.39 8.24
CA GLY A 408 0.58 1.94 9.45
C GLY A 408 -0.34 2.92 10.21
N PHE A 409 -1.59 3.09 9.80
CA PHE A 409 -2.48 4.02 10.47
C PHE A 409 -2.89 3.52 11.85
N ARG A 410 -2.76 4.41 12.83
CA ARG A 410 -3.31 4.19 14.19
C ARG A 410 -4.70 4.81 14.26
N ARG A 411 -5.54 4.35 15.18
CA ARG A 411 -6.80 4.99 15.53
C ARG A 411 -6.57 6.47 15.88
N ILE A 412 -7.58 7.30 15.72
CA ILE A 412 -7.51 8.70 16.14
C ILE A 412 -7.37 8.81 17.65
N SER A 413 -6.74 9.90 18.13
CA SER A 413 -6.73 10.22 19.56
C SER A 413 -8.18 10.46 20.02
N GLY A 414 -8.52 9.92 21.20
CA GLY A 414 -9.86 10.05 21.75
C GLY A 414 -10.89 9.09 21.15
N HIS A 415 -10.48 8.08 20.38
CA HIS A 415 -11.39 7.12 19.73
C HIS A 415 -12.39 6.45 20.69
N ALA A 416 -12.06 6.33 21.97
CA ALA A 416 -13.01 5.83 22.97
C ALA A 416 -14.27 6.70 23.12
N ALA A 417 -14.21 7.97 22.72
CA ALA A 417 -15.34 8.89 22.73
C ALA A 417 -16.12 8.94 21.40
N MET A 418 -15.82 8.09 20.42
CA MET A 418 -16.56 8.01 19.16
C MET A 418 -18.07 7.77 19.35
N PRO A 419 -18.53 6.94 20.30
CA PRO A 419 -19.96 6.80 20.55
C PRO A 419 -20.65 8.12 20.92
N SER A 420 -19.97 9.02 21.67
CA SER A 420 -20.50 10.35 21.99
C SER A 420 -20.61 11.24 20.75
N LEU A 421 -19.66 11.15 19.81
CA LEU A 421 -19.74 11.85 18.54
C LEU A 421 -20.92 11.36 17.71
N ILE A 422 -21.09 10.04 17.58
CA ILE A 422 -22.19 9.43 16.82
C ILE A 422 -23.54 9.87 17.40
N ALA A 423 -23.69 9.83 18.73
CA ALA A 423 -24.90 10.29 19.41
C ALA A 423 -25.21 11.78 19.13
N ALA A 424 -24.19 12.64 19.15
CA ALA A 424 -24.33 14.06 18.85
C ALA A 424 -24.65 14.35 17.36
N LEU A 425 -24.29 13.44 16.47
CA LEU A 425 -24.57 13.52 15.04
C LEU A 425 -25.92 12.89 14.66
N ALA A 426 -26.65 12.28 15.59
CA ALA A 426 -27.96 11.68 15.30
C ALA A 426 -28.89 12.71 14.59
N ARG A 427 -29.60 12.22 13.56
CA ARG A 427 -30.65 13.03 12.92
C ARG A 427 -31.82 13.21 13.88
N PRO A 428 -32.40 14.40 13.99
CA PRO A 428 -33.64 14.55 14.75
C PRO A 428 -34.71 13.61 14.18
N ALA A 429 -35.48 13.00 15.07
CA ALA A 429 -36.60 12.17 14.62
C ALA A 429 -37.51 13.02 13.70
N PRO A 430 -38.03 12.45 12.59
CA PRO A 430 -39.00 13.15 11.77
C PRO A 430 -40.19 13.57 12.67
N LEU A 431 -40.60 14.81 12.55
CA LEU A 431 -41.79 15.27 13.27
C LEU A 431 -42.97 14.37 12.89
N PRO A 432 -43.78 13.91 13.85
CA PRO A 432 -44.98 13.12 13.53
C PRO A 432 -45.86 13.97 12.62
N THR A 433 -46.13 13.44 11.43
CA THR A 433 -47.06 14.02 10.43
C THR A 433 -48.49 13.95 10.91
#